data_87d9660a1588e3aa46d6821eaf7e3fda
#
_entry.id   87d9660a1588e3aa46d6821eaf7e3fda
#
_cell.length_a   1.000
_cell.length_b   1.000
_cell.length_c   1.000
_cell.angle_alpha   90.00
_cell.angle_beta   90.00
_cell.angle_gamma   90.00
#
_symmetry.space_group_name_H-M   'P 1'
#
loop_
_entity.id
_entity.type
_entity.pdbx_description
1 polymer ?
#
loop_
_entity_poly.entity_id
_entity_poly.type
_entity_poly.pdbx_seq_one_letter_code
_entity_poly.pdbx_strand_id
1 'polypeptide(L)'
;MKKNLFGVVSLLLAAATVTAQSDFGVWASIEGATKLNKSLELSLEGEYRTQDMSSMTERIATGISLSYKNKNFLPFLKADVGYTFMSMKYLGETTIKYEIEDDGSYELDDEGNPIPKHMNVDASYWAVRHRATASLTGSVKWGRFKFSLRERYQFTHRMRSYCDRTRWYYDPYHVIAGTPEYYIDDDPESGDYSYMTDEKKSKSDHKLRSRLAVSYDIKKCPFEPFAEVEVYNELDKAFAYDKIRYTIGTEYKINKEHKLSLYYRYQDYADVDEVSGHVLGIGYAFEF
;
A
#
# COMPACT_ATOMS: atom_id res chain seq x y z
N MET A 1 -34.94 -13.30 5.71
CA MET A 1 -33.77 -12.38 5.66
C MET A 1 -32.40 -13.06 5.88
N LYS A 2 -32.29 -14.25 6.50
CA LYS A 2 -31.00 -14.93 6.74
C LYS A 2 -30.34 -15.58 5.50
N LYS A 3 -31.10 -15.86 4.42
CA LYS A 3 -30.58 -16.54 3.20
C LYS A 3 -29.75 -15.64 2.27
N ASN A 4 -29.93 -14.33 2.31
CA ASN A 4 -29.24 -13.39 1.40
C ASN A 4 -27.83 -12.98 1.92
N LEU A 5 -27.58 -13.14 3.21
CA LEU A 5 -26.27 -12.83 3.80
C LEU A 5 -25.19 -13.88 3.39
N PHE A 6 -25.60 -15.15 3.28
CA PHE A 6 -24.73 -16.24 2.82
C PHE A 6 -24.29 -16.06 1.35
N GLY A 7 -25.16 -15.51 0.49
CA GLY A 7 -24.85 -15.26 -0.92
C GLY A 7 -23.78 -14.19 -1.12
N VAL A 8 -23.78 -13.13 -0.31
CA VAL A 8 -22.78 -12.04 -0.39
C VAL A 8 -21.42 -12.51 0.13
N VAL A 9 -21.38 -13.28 1.21
CA VAL A 9 -20.14 -13.85 1.76
C VAL A 9 -19.54 -14.88 0.79
N SER A 10 -20.37 -15.69 0.11
CA SER A 10 -19.91 -16.67 -0.88
C SER A 10 -19.36 -16.00 -2.15
N LEU A 11 -19.92 -14.85 -2.57
CA LEU A 11 -19.41 -14.11 -3.71
C LEU A 11 -18.05 -13.46 -3.40
N LEU A 12 -17.83 -13.00 -2.17
CA LEU A 12 -16.56 -12.44 -1.71
C LEU A 12 -15.46 -13.51 -1.61
N LEU A 13 -15.81 -14.74 -1.23
CA LEU A 13 -14.88 -15.88 -1.17
C LEU A 13 -14.53 -16.44 -2.56
N ALA A 14 -15.46 -16.39 -3.53
CA ALA A 14 -15.21 -16.85 -4.89
C ALA A 14 -14.28 -15.93 -5.69
N ALA A 15 -14.16 -14.64 -5.32
CA ALA A 15 -13.23 -13.71 -5.95
C ALA A 15 -11.76 -13.96 -5.55
N ALA A 16 -11.50 -14.78 -4.53
CA ALA A 16 -10.16 -15.09 -4.03
C ALA A 16 -9.40 -16.17 -4.84
N THR A 17 -10.00 -16.71 -5.91
CA THR A 17 -9.37 -17.78 -6.72
C THR A 17 -8.72 -17.29 -8.00
N VAL A 18 -8.34 -16.00 -8.09
CA VAL A 18 -7.76 -15.44 -9.30
C VAL A 18 -6.25 -15.25 -9.15
N THR A 19 -5.52 -16.04 -9.91
CA THR A 19 -4.13 -15.96 -10.37
C THR A 19 -2.98 -16.15 -9.39
N ALA A 20 -2.06 -17.02 -9.75
CA ALA A 20 -0.86 -17.48 -9.03
C ALA A 20 0.25 -16.41 -8.84
N GLN A 21 -0.02 -15.14 -9.05
CA GLN A 21 0.94 -14.03 -8.94
C GLN A 21 0.39 -12.79 -8.21
N SER A 22 -0.73 -12.90 -7.48
CA SER A 22 -1.30 -11.76 -6.77
C SER A 22 -1.12 -11.90 -5.27
N ASP A 23 -0.70 -10.82 -4.61
CA ASP A 23 -0.62 -10.76 -3.14
C ASP A 23 -2.02 -10.64 -2.51
N PHE A 24 -2.16 -11.14 -1.28
CA PHE A 24 -3.36 -10.99 -0.47
C PHE A 24 -2.99 -10.40 0.89
N GLY A 25 -3.70 -9.34 1.27
CA GLY A 25 -3.51 -8.67 2.56
C GLY A 25 -4.82 -8.45 3.32
N VAL A 26 -4.69 -8.30 4.64
CA VAL A 26 -5.77 -7.87 5.53
C VAL A 26 -5.45 -6.49 6.07
N TRP A 27 -6.41 -5.55 5.97
CA TRP A 27 -6.29 -4.21 6.49
C TRP A 27 -7.32 -3.98 7.58
N ALA A 28 -6.86 -3.54 8.73
CA ALA A 28 -7.72 -3.18 9.86
C ALA A 28 -7.50 -1.71 10.22
N SER A 29 -8.57 -0.98 10.50
CA SER A 29 -8.50 0.42 10.95
C SER A 29 -9.49 0.72 12.06
N ILE A 30 -9.11 1.66 12.91
CA ILE A 30 -9.96 2.27 13.90
C ILE A 30 -9.86 3.78 13.77
N GLU A 31 -11.00 4.48 13.74
CA GLU A 31 -11.06 5.93 13.66
C GLU A 31 -11.94 6.48 14.78
N GLY A 32 -11.46 7.50 15.47
CA GLY A 32 -12.23 8.28 16.42
C GLY A 32 -12.33 9.72 15.94
N ALA A 33 -13.54 10.28 15.85
CA ALA A 33 -13.75 11.65 15.42
C ALA A 33 -14.53 12.46 16.45
N THR A 34 -14.21 13.75 16.56
CA THR A 34 -14.93 14.70 17.42
C THR A 34 -15.12 16.04 16.71
N LYS A 35 -16.29 16.62 16.86
CA LYS A 35 -16.60 17.96 16.33
C LYS A 35 -16.06 19.03 17.28
N LEU A 36 -15.07 19.79 16.83
CA LEU A 36 -14.58 20.96 17.55
C LEU A 36 -15.58 22.12 17.50
N ASN A 37 -16.28 22.24 16.38
CA ASN A 37 -17.40 23.21 16.21
C ASN A 37 -18.30 22.77 15.03
N LYS A 38 -19.22 23.67 14.60
CA LYS A 38 -20.19 23.37 13.50
C LYS A 38 -19.53 23.07 12.16
N SER A 39 -18.28 23.48 11.95
CA SER A 39 -17.55 23.38 10.68
C SER A 39 -16.26 22.59 10.76
N LEU A 40 -15.69 22.41 11.94
CA LEU A 40 -14.42 21.74 12.15
C LEU A 40 -14.61 20.43 12.91
N GLU A 41 -13.94 19.38 12.40
CA GLU A 41 -13.91 18.03 12.97
C GLU A 41 -12.47 17.55 13.02
N LEU A 42 -12.07 17.02 14.17
CA LEU A 42 -10.78 16.40 14.40
C LEU A 42 -10.97 14.89 14.41
N SER A 43 -10.11 14.15 13.72
CA SER A 43 -10.09 12.69 13.80
C SER A 43 -8.71 12.12 14.07
N LEU A 44 -8.67 10.99 14.76
CA LEU A 44 -7.51 10.15 15.01
C LEU A 44 -7.76 8.79 14.38
N GLU A 45 -6.76 8.25 13.69
CA GLU A 45 -6.84 6.95 13.03
C GLU A 45 -5.68 6.06 13.47
N GLY A 46 -5.98 4.78 13.71
CA GLY A 46 -5.01 3.69 13.83
C GLY A 46 -5.20 2.72 12.69
N GLU A 47 -4.12 2.23 12.11
CA GLU A 47 -4.17 1.30 10.97
C GLU A 47 -3.15 0.19 11.14
N TYR A 48 -3.57 -1.04 10.80
CA TYR A 48 -2.74 -2.22 10.71
C TYR A 48 -2.96 -2.89 9.35
N ARG A 49 -1.87 -3.31 8.69
CA ARG A 49 -1.93 -4.00 7.40
C ARG A 49 -0.99 -5.18 7.37
N THR A 50 -1.40 -6.20 6.64
CA THR A 50 -0.59 -7.37 6.31
C THR A 50 -0.28 -7.40 4.82
N GLN A 51 0.74 -8.16 4.44
CA GLN A 51 1.19 -8.48 3.08
C GLN A 51 1.66 -9.94 3.01
N ASP A 52 2.13 -10.38 1.86
CA ASP A 52 2.68 -11.71 1.63
C ASP A 52 1.68 -12.79 2.09
N MET A 53 0.54 -12.88 1.39
CA MET A 53 -0.59 -13.75 1.70
C MET A 53 -1.07 -13.64 3.16
N SER A 54 -0.96 -12.45 3.73
CA SER A 54 -1.25 -12.11 5.15
C SER A 54 -0.31 -12.76 6.18
N SER A 55 0.81 -13.34 5.75
CA SER A 55 1.79 -13.97 6.64
C SER A 55 2.63 -12.95 7.41
N MET A 56 2.76 -11.73 6.88
CA MET A 56 3.63 -10.70 7.44
C MET A 56 2.91 -9.37 7.65
N THR A 57 3.33 -8.64 8.70
CA THR A 57 2.91 -7.25 8.90
C THR A 57 3.56 -6.36 7.85
N GLU A 58 2.74 -5.65 7.05
CA GLU A 58 3.20 -4.63 6.12
C GLU A 58 3.42 -3.30 6.83
N ARG A 59 2.40 -2.87 7.61
CA ARG A 59 2.37 -1.52 8.15
C ARG A 59 1.57 -1.40 9.43
N ILE A 60 2.11 -0.60 10.35
CA ILE A 60 1.39 -0.04 11.49
C ILE A 60 1.42 1.47 11.33
N ALA A 61 0.29 2.14 11.45
CA ALA A 61 0.22 3.58 11.28
C ALA A 61 -0.74 4.23 12.29
N THR A 62 -0.44 5.47 12.63
CA THR A 62 -1.35 6.34 13.38
C THR A 62 -1.43 7.69 12.69
N GLY A 63 -2.63 8.25 12.62
CA GLY A 63 -2.90 9.49 11.91
C GLY A 63 -3.75 10.44 12.72
N ILE A 64 -3.58 11.72 12.43
CA ILE A 64 -4.45 12.80 12.91
C ILE A 64 -4.90 13.62 11.69
N SER A 65 -6.16 14.00 11.66
CA SER A 65 -6.66 14.86 10.59
C SER A 65 -7.63 15.92 11.11
N LEU A 66 -7.65 17.04 10.43
CA LEU A 66 -8.59 18.14 10.65
C LEU A 66 -9.40 18.35 9.38
N SER A 67 -10.71 18.29 9.51
CA SER A 67 -11.68 18.47 8.44
C SER A 67 -12.42 19.78 8.62
N TYR A 68 -12.64 20.50 7.51
CA TYR A 68 -13.44 21.71 7.45
C TYR A 68 -14.58 21.54 6.46
N LYS A 69 -15.82 21.80 6.91
CA LYS A 69 -17.01 21.80 6.09
C LYS A 69 -17.93 22.96 6.46
N ASN A 70 -18.10 23.91 5.56
CA ASN A 70 -19.04 25.01 5.75
C ASN A 70 -20.38 24.71 5.09
N LYS A 71 -21.40 24.42 5.91
CA LYS A 71 -22.74 24.03 5.44
C LYS A 71 -23.52 25.18 4.81
N ASN A 72 -23.14 26.43 5.11
CA ASN A 72 -23.88 27.61 4.65
C ASN A 72 -23.35 28.15 3.31
N PHE A 73 -22.03 28.03 3.08
CA PHE A 73 -21.41 28.61 1.88
C PHE A 73 -21.19 27.57 0.77
N LEU A 74 -20.58 26.40 1.09
CA LEU A 74 -20.34 25.33 0.13
C LEU A 74 -20.69 23.97 0.77
N PRO A 75 -22.00 23.65 0.91
CA PRO A 75 -22.47 22.48 1.65
C PRO A 75 -22.04 21.13 1.02
N PHE A 76 -21.69 21.15 -0.26
CA PHE A 76 -21.21 19.98 -1.01
C PHE A 76 -19.70 19.75 -0.89
N LEU A 77 -18.95 20.72 -0.34
CA LEU A 77 -17.48 20.68 -0.29
C LEU A 77 -16.97 20.45 1.14
N LYS A 78 -15.97 19.59 1.27
CA LYS A 78 -15.19 19.31 2.50
C LYS A 78 -13.71 19.41 2.17
N ALA A 79 -12.96 20.14 2.97
CA ALA A 79 -11.50 20.18 2.91
C ALA A 79 -10.92 19.44 4.11
N ASP A 80 -9.84 18.69 3.90
CA ASP A 80 -9.17 17.94 4.96
C ASP A 80 -7.66 18.14 4.86
N VAL A 81 -7.00 18.27 6.00
CA VAL A 81 -5.55 18.18 6.14
C VAL A 81 -5.23 17.09 7.16
N GLY A 82 -4.15 16.35 6.92
CA GLY A 82 -3.83 15.25 7.81
C GLY A 82 -2.34 14.95 7.84
N TYR A 83 -1.93 14.33 8.93
CA TYR A 83 -0.60 13.79 9.12
C TYR A 83 -0.70 12.35 9.58
N THR A 84 0.18 11.47 9.06
CA THR A 84 0.25 10.06 9.44
C THR A 84 1.70 9.67 9.70
N PHE A 85 1.95 9.11 10.87
CA PHE A 85 3.17 8.40 11.20
C PHE A 85 2.99 6.92 10.85
N MET A 86 3.99 6.32 10.20
CA MET A 86 3.91 4.93 9.76
C MET A 86 5.23 4.22 10.05
N SER A 87 5.14 3.00 10.54
CA SER A 87 6.21 2.01 10.53
C SER A 87 5.87 0.97 9.47
N MET A 88 6.74 0.78 8.49
CA MET A 88 6.52 -0.13 7.36
C MET A 88 7.64 -1.16 7.30
N LYS A 89 7.27 -2.42 7.10
CA LYS A 89 8.20 -3.51 6.86
C LYS A 89 8.42 -3.66 5.36
N TYR A 90 9.67 -3.68 4.97
CA TYR A 90 10.12 -4.00 3.62
C TYR A 90 10.60 -5.44 3.61
N LEU A 91 10.19 -6.18 2.60
CA LEU A 91 10.68 -7.54 2.39
C LEU A 91 12.15 -7.51 1.98
N GLY A 92 12.83 -8.60 2.25
CA GLY A 92 14.20 -8.80 1.77
C GLY A 92 14.22 -8.86 0.24
N GLU A 93 15.31 -8.40 -0.34
CA GLU A 93 15.48 -8.34 -1.78
C GLU A 93 16.80 -8.98 -2.17
N THR A 94 16.81 -9.77 -3.24
CA THR A 94 18.02 -10.32 -3.84
C THR A 94 18.36 -9.52 -5.09
N THR A 95 19.60 -9.01 -5.15
CA THR A 95 20.07 -8.22 -6.28
C THR A 95 21.42 -8.75 -6.77
N ILE A 96 21.51 -9.14 -8.04
CA ILE A 96 22.77 -9.52 -8.68
C ILE A 96 23.43 -8.25 -9.22
N LYS A 97 24.73 -8.10 -8.99
CA LYS A 97 25.58 -7.08 -9.57
C LYS A 97 26.51 -7.73 -10.58
N TYR A 98 26.71 -7.09 -11.70
CA TYR A 98 27.55 -7.56 -12.80
C TYR A 98 28.84 -6.75 -12.86
N GLU A 99 29.88 -7.33 -13.45
CA GLU A 99 31.11 -6.60 -13.76
C GLU A 99 30.82 -5.56 -14.84
N ILE A 100 31.51 -4.43 -14.74
CA ILE A 100 31.29 -3.27 -15.62
C ILE A 100 32.67 -2.86 -16.16
N GLU A 101 32.77 -2.71 -17.47
CA GLU A 101 33.93 -2.15 -18.16
C GLU A 101 34.09 -0.64 -17.94
N ASP A 102 35.24 -0.09 -18.30
CA ASP A 102 35.55 1.34 -18.12
C ASP A 102 34.59 2.28 -18.89
N ASP A 103 33.94 1.80 -19.94
CA ASP A 103 32.95 2.54 -20.73
C ASP A 103 31.53 2.48 -20.16
N GLY A 104 31.33 1.71 -19.07
CA GLY A 104 30.05 1.54 -18.39
C GLY A 104 29.18 0.40 -18.97
N SER A 105 29.65 -0.35 -19.97
CA SER A 105 28.99 -1.56 -20.45
C SER A 105 29.23 -2.73 -19.49
N TYR A 106 28.39 -3.77 -19.59
CA TYR A 106 28.63 -5.01 -18.85
C TYR A 106 29.79 -5.78 -19.50
N GLU A 107 30.70 -6.29 -18.69
CA GLU A 107 31.67 -7.30 -19.11
C GLU A 107 30.92 -8.59 -19.44
N LEU A 108 31.22 -9.18 -20.62
CA LEU A 108 30.51 -10.35 -21.11
C LEU A 108 31.45 -11.57 -21.11
N ASP A 109 30.87 -12.75 -20.85
CA ASP A 109 31.54 -14.03 -21.02
C ASP A 109 31.69 -14.42 -22.52
N ASP A 110 32.32 -15.55 -22.79
CA ASP A 110 32.52 -16.07 -24.13
C ASP A 110 31.19 -16.39 -24.87
N GLU A 111 30.08 -16.51 -24.15
CA GLU A 111 28.74 -16.78 -24.67
C GLU A 111 27.92 -15.49 -24.84
N GLY A 112 28.46 -14.35 -24.42
CA GLY A 112 27.82 -13.04 -24.52
C GLY A 112 26.87 -12.70 -23.35
N ASN A 113 26.94 -13.40 -22.22
CA ASN A 113 26.17 -13.10 -21.02
C ASN A 113 26.94 -12.17 -20.08
N PRO A 114 26.28 -11.27 -19.35
CA PRO A 114 26.94 -10.43 -18.35
C PRO A 114 27.57 -11.25 -17.24
N ILE A 115 28.84 -11.00 -16.93
CA ILE A 115 29.58 -11.69 -15.87
C ILE A 115 29.12 -11.21 -14.50
N PRO A 116 28.55 -12.08 -13.64
CA PRO A 116 28.12 -11.68 -12.32
C PRO A 116 29.32 -11.44 -11.40
N LYS A 117 29.31 -10.31 -10.69
CA LYS A 117 30.34 -9.90 -9.74
C LYS A 117 30.04 -10.40 -8.33
N HIS A 118 28.83 -10.15 -7.86
CA HIS A 118 28.35 -10.59 -6.57
C HIS A 118 26.83 -10.52 -6.49
N MET A 119 26.26 -11.31 -5.59
CA MET A 119 24.85 -11.28 -5.24
C MET A 119 24.69 -10.68 -3.85
N ASN A 120 23.82 -9.67 -3.72
CA ASN A 120 23.42 -9.11 -2.43
C ASN A 120 22.06 -9.67 -2.04
N VAL A 121 21.97 -10.20 -0.82
CA VAL A 121 20.73 -10.65 -0.21
C VAL A 121 20.45 -9.73 0.98
N ASP A 122 19.46 -8.84 0.84
CA ASP A 122 19.02 -7.93 1.89
C ASP A 122 18.01 -8.62 2.78
N ALA A 123 18.19 -8.55 4.09
CA ALA A 123 17.18 -8.99 5.04
C ALA A 123 15.99 -8.03 5.07
N SER A 124 14.83 -8.52 5.49
CA SER A 124 13.67 -7.64 5.71
C SER A 124 13.94 -6.63 6.82
N TYR A 125 13.49 -5.39 6.67
CA TYR A 125 13.76 -4.31 7.62
C TYR A 125 12.54 -3.40 7.82
N TRP A 126 12.53 -2.66 8.91
CA TRP A 126 11.53 -1.65 9.20
C TRP A 126 12.03 -0.26 8.85
N ALA A 127 11.16 0.56 8.24
CA ALA A 127 11.44 1.97 8.00
C ALA A 127 10.27 2.85 8.45
N VAL A 128 10.63 3.98 9.05
CA VAL A 128 9.66 5.01 9.44
C VAL A 128 9.33 5.88 8.23
N ARG A 129 8.04 6.19 8.06
CA ARG A 129 7.53 7.14 7.08
C ARG A 129 6.65 8.18 7.74
N HIS A 130 6.78 9.39 7.28
CA HIS A 130 5.92 10.54 7.59
C HIS A 130 5.09 10.88 6.37
N ARG A 131 3.79 11.04 6.54
CA ARG A 131 2.89 11.41 5.44
C ARG A 131 2.09 12.65 5.83
N ALA A 132 2.14 13.67 4.99
CA ALA A 132 1.24 14.81 5.04
C ALA A 132 0.23 14.72 3.89
N THR A 133 -1.01 15.09 4.14
CA THR A 133 -2.07 15.10 3.12
C THR A 133 -2.88 16.37 3.18
N ALA A 134 -3.32 16.83 2.01
CA ALA A 134 -4.35 17.85 1.87
C ALA A 134 -5.36 17.36 0.85
N SER A 135 -6.65 17.44 1.15
CA SER A 135 -7.68 16.94 0.24
C SER A 135 -8.90 17.84 0.16
N LEU A 136 -9.55 17.79 -0.99
CA LEU A 136 -10.80 18.45 -1.27
C LEU A 136 -11.80 17.40 -1.75
N THR A 137 -12.98 17.33 -1.11
CA THR A 137 -14.01 16.36 -1.43
C THR A 137 -15.30 17.07 -1.77
N GLY A 138 -15.75 16.92 -3.02
CA GLY A 138 -17.10 17.31 -3.45
C GLY A 138 -18.06 16.14 -3.30
N SER A 139 -19.30 16.38 -2.81
CA SER A 139 -20.30 15.33 -2.67
C SER A 139 -21.68 15.84 -3.09
N VAL A 140 -22.41 14.99 -3.82
CA VAL A 140 -23.79 15.26 -4.25
C VAL A 140 -24.69 14.06 -3.95
N LYS A 141 -25.92 14.33 -3.55
CA LYS A 141 -26.94 13.29 -3.37
C LYS A 141 -27.94 13.36 -4.50
N TRP A 142 -28.23 12.19 -5.10
CA TRP A 142 -29.29 12.01 -6.08
C TRP A 142 -30.17 10.84 -5.67
N GLY A 143 -31.33 11.17 -5.16
CA GLY A 143 -32.22 10.19 -4.55
C GLY A 143 -31.57 9.55 -3.33
N ARG A 144 -31.29 8.23 -3.40
CA ARG A 144 -30.61 7.47 -2.36
C ARG A 144 -29.14 7.25 -2.64
N PHE A 145 -28.67 7.64 -3.81
CA PHE A 145 -27.26 7.59 -4.14
C PHE A 145 -26.55 8.83 -3.63
N LYS A 146 -25.34 8.63 -3.10
CA LYS A 146 -24.40 9.68 -2.80
C LYS A 146 -23.17 9.46 -3.64
N PHE A 147 -22.84 10.42 -4.47
CA PHE A 147 -21.61 10.46 -5.27
C PHE A 147 -20.62 11.39 -4.59
N SER A 148 -19.35 11.05 -4.62
CA SER A 148 -18.28 11.93 -4.14
C SER A 148 -17.04 11.81 -5.01
N LEU A 149 -16.42 12.96 -5.28
CA LEU A 149 -15.12 13.09 -5.92
C LEU A 149 -14.15 13.70 -4.90
N ARG A 150 -13.02 13.06 -4.67
CA ARG A 150 -11.96 13.56 -3.80
C ARG A 150 -10.64 13.68 -4.57
N GLU A 151 -10.07 14.87 -4.52
CA GLU A 151 -8.69 15.11 -4.90
C GLU A 151 -7.84 15.23 -3.64
N ARG A 152 -6.75 14.48 -3.57
CA ARG A 152 -5.84 14.46 -2.43
C ARG A 152 -4.40 14.56 -2.89
N TYR A 153 -3.74 15.65 -2.50
CA TYR A 153 -2.31 15.74 -2.51
C TYR A 153 -1.73 14.95 -1.33
N GLN A 154 -0.68 14.18 -1.58
CA GLN A 154 0.02 13.38 -0.58
C GLN A 154 1.51 13.58 -0.74
N PHE A 155 2.15 14.05 0.33
CA PHE A 155 3.59 14.02 0.51
C PHE A 155 3.96 12.89 1.45
N THR A 156 4.95 12.06 1.08
CA THR A 156 5.46 10.99 1.94
C THR A 156 6.98 11.08 2.00
N HIS A 157 7.54 11.07 3.20
CA HIS A 157 8.98 11.03 3.45
C HIS A 157 9.32 9.74 4.20
N ARG A 158 10.15 8.88 3.57
CA ARG A 158 10.76 7.71 4.20
C ARG A 158 12.07 8.14 4.85
N MET A 159 12.21 7.90 6.14
CA MET A 159 13.46 8.15 6.85
C MET A 159 14.54 7.14 6.41
N ARG A 160 15.80 7.52 6.63
CA ARG A 160 16.95 6.63 6.52
C ARG A 160 16.70 5.40 7.41
N SER A 161 17.07 4.24 6.91
CA SER A 161 16.97 2.97 7.62
C SER A 161 18.15 2.08 7.24
N TYR A 162 18.31 0.98 7.95
CA TYR A 162 19.40 0.05 7.74
C TYR A 162 18.83 -1.36 7.64
N CYS A 163 19.44 -2.19 6.81
CA CYS A 163 19.16 -3.63 6.75
C CYS A 163 20.44 -4.43 6.78
N ASP A 164 20.35 -5.63 7.30
CA ASP A 164 21.43 -6.58 7.20
C ASP A 164 21.49 -7.11 5.78
N ARG A 165 22.70 -7.19 5.25
CA ARG A 165 22.99 -7.66 3.90
C ARG A 165 24.01 -8.77 3.96
N THR A 166 23.73 -9.89 3.31
CA THR A 166 24.73 -10.90 2.98
C THR A 166 25.14 -10.69 1.53
N ARG A 167 26.43 -10.57 1.28
CA ARG A 167 27.02 -10.48 -0.05
C ARG A 167 27.71 -11.78 -0.35
N TRP A 168 27.29 -12.44 -1.42
CA TRP A 168 27.90 -13.63 -1.97
C TRP A 168 28.79 -13.25 -3.14
N TYR A 169 30.07 -13.66 -3.11
CA TYR A 169 30.97 -13.41 -4.20
C TYR A 169 30.86 -14.53 -5.23
N TYR A 170 31.03 -14.19 -6.49
CA TYR A 170 30.99 -15.16 -7.58
C TYR A 170 32.38 -15.76 -7.76
N ASP A 171 32.47 -17.09 -7.80
CA ASP A 171 33.70 -17.83 -8.16
C ASP A 171 33.60 -18.25 -9.64
N PRO A 172 34.39 -17.64 -10.53
CA PRO A 172 34.37 -17.99 -11.95
C PRO A 172 34.90 -19.43 -12.24
N TYR A 173 35.54 -20.07 -11.28
CA TYR A 173 36.08 -21.42 -11.47
C TYR A 173 35.09 -22.55 -11.15
N HIS A 174 33.95 -22.28 -10.57
CA HIS A 174 32.89 -23.25 -10.23
C HIS A 174 31.63 -23.12 -11.13
N VAL A 175 31.84 -22.86 -12.39
CA VAL A 175 30.70 -22.87 -13.36
C VAL A 175 30.39 -24.34 -13.71
N ILE A 176 29.30 -24.87 -13.17
CA ILE A 176 28.69 -26.09 -13.68
C ILE A 176 28.01 -25.76 -15.02
N ALA A 177 28.38 -26.48 -16.05
CA ALA A 177 28.00 -26.25 -17.43
C ALA A 177 26.50 -25.97 -17.61
N GLY A 178 26.14 -24.74 -18.04
CA GLY A 178 24.84 -24.40 -18.58
C GLY A 178 23.88 -23.60 -17.71
N THR A 179 24.19 -23.34 -16.44
CA THR A 179 23.44 -22.41 -15.59
C THR A 179 24.41 -21.71 -14.63
N PRO A 180 24.28 -20.39 -14.40
CA PRO A 180 24.98 -19.74 -13.30
C PRO A 180 24.36 -20.22 -11.98
N GLU A 181 24.70 -21.42 -11.55
CA GLU A 181 24.42 -21.86 -10.18
C GLU A 181 25.39 -21.12 -9.27
N TYR A 182 24.85 -20.15 -8.53
CA TYR A 182 25.56 -19.56 -7.41
C TYR A 182 25.79 -20.67 -6.40
N TYR A 183 27.03 -21.13 -6.28
CA TYR A 183 27.41 -22.10 -5.26
C TYR A 183 27.36 -21.35 -3.92
N ILE A 184 26.29 -21.61 -3.17
CA ILE A 184 26.17 -21.20 -1.78
C ILE A 184 26.87 -22.31 -0.99
N ASP A 185 28.18 -22.13 -0.76
CA ASP A 185 28.84 -22.95 0.23
C ASP A 185 28.42 -22.44 1.61
N ASP A 186 27.76 -23.29 2.40
CA ASP A 186 27.32 -22.98 3.76
C ASP A 186 28.49 -22.88 4.74
N ASP A 187 29.74 -23.00 4.26
CA ASP A 187 30.94 -22.90 5.11
C ASP A 187 31.32 -21.42 5.31
N PRO A 188 31.16 -20.89 6.53
CA PRO A 188 31.53 -19.52 6.86
C PRO A 188 33.05 -19.22 6.75
N GLU A 189 33.89 -20.24 6.66
CA GLU A 189 35.33 -20.08 6.56
C GLU A 189 35.83 -20.00 5.11
N SER A 190 34.97 -20.27 4.10
CA SER A 190 35.38 -20.28 2.69
C SER A 190 35.73 -18.88 2.14
N GLY A 191 35.31 -17.82 2.81
CA GLY A 191 35.50 -16.43 2.33
C GLY A 191 34.57 -16.00 1.18
N ASP A 192 33.66 -16.86 0.77
CA ASP A 192 32.78 -16.64 -0.40
C ASP A 192 31.64 -15.67 -0.13
N TYR A 193 31.45 -15.24 1.12
CA TYR A 193 30.47 -14.27 1.50
C TYR A 193 30.94 -13.29 2.58
N SER A 194 30.27 -12.15 2.68
CA SER A 194 30.48 -11.17 3.74
C SER A 194 29.17 -10.64 4.29
N TYR A 195 29.10 -10.46 5.61
CA TYR A 195 28.00 -9.77 6.27
C TYR A 195 28.30 -8.28 6.37
N MET A 196 27.32 -7.47 6.04
CA MET A 196 27.42 -6.01 6.16
C MET A 196 26.06 -5.40 6.48
N THR A 197 26.07 -4.15 6.92
CA THR A 197 24.86 -3.34 7.05
C THR A 197 24.74 -2.43 5.84
N ASP A 198 23.59 -2.47 5.14
CA ASP A 198 23.29 -1.59 4.02
C ASP A 198 22.42 -0.41 4.46
N GLU A 199 22.80 0.78 4.03
CA GLU A 199 22.07 2.01 4.30
C GLU A 199 21.00 2.24 3.21
N LYS A 200 19.74 2.24 3.60
CA LYS A 200 18.61 2.65 2.76
C LYS A 200 18.37 4.14 2.93
N LYS A 201 18.84 4.93 1.97
CA LYS A 201 18.74 6.40 1.98
C LYS A 201 17.29 6.87 2.15
N SER A 202 17.12 8.05 2.76
CA SER A 202 15.82 8.70 2.83
C SER A 202 15.29 9.00 1.42
N LYS A 203 13.96 8.92 1.26
CA LYS A 203 13.28 9.20 -0.01
C LYS A 203 11.98 9.95 0.25
N SER A 204 11.72 10.97 -0.55
CA SER A 204 10.43 11.66 -0.56
C SER A 204 9.68 11.36 -1.86
N ASP A 205 8.37 11.31 -1.79
CA ASP A 205 7.49 11.17 -2.95
C ASP A 205 6.27 12.07 -2.82
N HIS A 206 5.82 12.62 -3.94
CA HIS A 206 4.66 13.47 -4.07
C HIS A 206 3.64 12.80 -4.99
N LYS A 207 2.42 12.58 -4.50
CA LYS A 207 1.37 11.92 -5.28
C LYS A 207 0.08 12.75 -5.29
N LEU A 208 -0.61 12.76 -6.41
CA LEU A 208 -2.02 13.13 -6.49
C LEU A 208 -2.88 11.86 -6.50
N ARG A 209 -3.95 11.88 -5.71
CA ARG A 209 -4.89 10.75 -5.59
C ARG A 209 -6.28 11.25 -5.89
N SER A 210 -6.84 10.78 -6.99
CA SER A 210 -8.19 11.10 -7.45
C SER A 210 -9.12 9.93 -7.15
N ARG A 211 -10.15 10.14 -6.32
CA ARG A 211 -11.10 9.09 -5.91
C ARG A 211 -12.53 9.46 -6.27
N LEU A 212 -13.16 8.61 -7.04
CA LEU A 212 -14.61 8.62 -7.26
C LEU A 212 -15.25 7.53 -6.40
N ALA A 213 -16.28 7.88 -5.66
CA ALA A 213 -17.03 6.94 -4.83
C ALA A 213 -18.54 7.12 -4.99
N VAL A 214 -19.28 6.02 -4.87
CA VAL A 214 -20.73 5.98 -4.83
C VAL A 214 -21.17 5.14 -3.64
N SER A 215 -22.16 5.62 -2.88
CA SER A 215 -22.83 4.82 -1.85
C SER A 215 -24.36 4.88 -2.03
N TYR A 216 -25.05 3.87 -1.49
CA TYR A 216 -26.50 3.75 -1.61
C TYR A 216 -27.15 3.57 -0.24
N ASP A 217 -28.00 4.51 0.14
CA ASP A 217 -28.76 4.50 1.40
C ASP A 217 -30.00 3.61 1.26
N ILE A 218 -29.94 2.39 1.81
CA ILE A 218 -31.07 1.46 1.80
C ILE A 218 -32.06 1.86 2.91
N LYS A 219 -33.29 2.20 2.52
CA LYS A 219 -34.34 2.66 3.45
C LYS A 219 -34.57 1.65 4.58
N LYS A 220 -34.51 2.13 5.83
CA LYS A 220 -34.70 1.31 7.05
C LYS A 220 -33.72 0.14 7.19
N CYS A 221 -32.57 0.23 6.57
CA CYS A 221 -31.51 -0.78 6.65
C CYS A 221 -30.24 -0.12 7.21
N PRO A 222 -29.54 -0.73 8.16
CA PRO A 222 -28.32 -0.16 8.71
C PRO A 222 -27.11 -0.33 7.76
N PHE A 223 -27.24 -1.11 6.68
CA PHE A 223 -26.20 -1.30 5.69
C PHE A 223 -26.25 -0.23 4.61
N GLU A 224 -25.09 0.35 4.31
CA GLU A 224 -24.86 1.30 3.22
C GLU A 224 -23.77 0.74 2.30
N PRO A 225 -24.12 0.01 1.22
CA PRO A 225 -23.14 -0.47 0.25
C PRO A 225 -22.50 0.69 -0.48
N PHE A 226 -21.22 0.51 -0.84
CA PHE A 226 -20.44 1.48 -1.59
C PHE A 226 -19.49 0.83 -2.59
N ALA A 227 -19.09 1.61 -3.58
CA ALA A 227 -18.02 1.28 -4.51
C ALA A 227 -17.15 2.52 -4.73
N GLU A 228 -15.84 2.29 -4.91
CA GLU A 228 -14.85 3.34 -5.11
C GLU A 228 -13.83 2.94 -6.17
N VAL A 229 -13.38 3.92 -6.94
CA VAL A 229 -12.20 3.84 -7.79
C VAL A 229 -11.26 4.97 -7.39
N GLU A 230 -9.99 4.65 -7.15
CA GLU A 230 -8.98 5.63 -6.76
C GLU A 230 -7.72 5.46 -7.62
N VAL A 231 -7.33 6.52 -8.32
CA VAL A 231 -6.13 6.57 -9.17
C VAL A 231 -5.04 7.34 -8.45
N TYR A 232 -3.81 6.89 -8.59
CA TYR A 232 -2.60 7.51 -8.03
C TYR A 232 -1.70 7.96 -9.17
N ASN A 233 -1.27 9.22 -9.10
CA ASN A 233 -0.30 9.78 -10.04
C ASN A 233 0.91 10.33 -9.28
N GLU A 234 2.11 10.03 -9.75
CA GLU A 234 3.37 10.54 -9.21
C GLU A 234 3.67 11.93 -9.78
N LEU A 235 3.65 12.95 -8.90
CA LEU A 235 3.92 14.33 -9.32
C LEU A 235 5.40 14.57 -9.62
N ASP A 236 6.28 13.81 -8.98
CA ASP A 236 7.73 13.88 -9.19
C ASP A 236 8.17 13.28 -10.54
N LYS A 237 7.30 12.48 -11.18
CA LYS A 237 7.56 11.82 -12.45
C LYS A 237 6.60 12.29 -13.56
N ALA A 238 6.50 13.60 -13.74
CA ALA A 238 5.67 14.20 -14.78
C ALA A 238 4.22 13.70 -14.80
N PHE A 239 3.61 13.51 -13.63
CA PHE A 239 2.24 13.01 -13.47
C PHE A 239 2.05 11.55 -13.93
N ALA A 240 3.12 10.74 -13.86
CA ALA A 240 3.04 9.34 -14.27
C ALA A 240 2.00 8.58 -13.44
N TYR A 241 1.30 7.67 -14.09
CA TYR A 241 0.39 6.74 -13.44
C TYR A 241 1.17 5.77 -12.54
N ASP A 242 0.79 5.64 -11.26
CA ASP A 242 1.42 4.76 -10.27
C ASP A 242 0.57 3.50 -10.05
N LYS A 243 -0.70 3.67 -9.74
CA LYS A 243 -1.63 2.55 -9.51
C LYS A 243 -3.08 2.97 -9.52
N ILE A 244 -3.96 1.98 -9.64
CA ILE A 244 -5.40 2.12 -9.46
C ILE A 244 -5.90 1.17 -8.37
N ARG A 245 -6.93 1.59 -7.66
CA ARG A 245 -7.61 0.79 -6.64
C ARG A 245 -9.09 0.75 -6.93
N TYR A 246 -9.63 -0.45 -6.93
CA TYR A 246 -11.06 -0.70 -6.98
C TYR A 246 -11.50 -1.23 -5.62
N THR A 247 -12.52 -0.64 -5.02
CA THR A 247 -13.02 -1.05 -3.70
C THR A 247 -14.53 -1.23 -3.77
N ILE A 248 -15.02 -2.33 -3.24
CA ILE A 248 -16.44 -2.56 -3.00
C ILE A 248 -16.62 -2.95 -1.54
N GLY A 249 -17.69 -2.51 -0.93
CA GLY A 249 -17.90 -2.81 0.48
C GLY A 249 -19.26 -2.36 1.00
N THR A 250 -19.40 -2.41 2.31
CA THR A 250 -20.57 -1.91 3.00
C THR A 250 -20.19 -1.29 4.33
N GLU A 251 -20.84 -0.21 4.69
CA GLU A 251 -20.84 0.31 6.05
C GLU A 251 -22.07 -0.22 6.79
N TYR A 252 -21.88 -0.70 8.02
CA TYR A 252 -22.92 -1.08 8.95
C TYR A 252 -23.02 -0.05 10.06
N LYS A 253 -24.13 0.69 10.13
CA LYS A 253 -24.41 1.69 11.16
C LYS A 253 -24.96 0.98 12.39
N ILE A 254 -24.11 0.79 13.42
CA ILE A 254 -24.53 0.22 14.69
C ILE A 254 -25.50 1.17 15.39
N ASN A 255 -25.13 2.45 15.40
CA ASN A 255 -25.97 3.57 15.87
C ASN A 255 -25.54 4.87 15.18
N LYS A 256 -25.85 6.04 15.75
CA LYS A 256 -25.44 7.34 15.19
C LYS A 256 -23.95 7.64 15.34
N GLU A 257 -23.33 7.05 16.33
CA GLU A 257 -21.93 7.32 16.72
C GLU A 257 -20.98 6.22 16.25
N HIS A 258 -21.46 5.00 16.07
CA HIS A 258 -20.63 3.83 15.80
C HIS A 258 -20.95 3.21 14.44
N LYS A 259 -19.91 2.98 13.62
CA LYS A 259 -19.97 2.35 12.31
C LYS A 259 -18.92 1.27 12.17
N LEU A 260 -19.26 0.20 11.47
CA LEU A 260 -18.35 -0.84 11.05
C LEU A 260 -18.30 -0.85 9.52
N SER A 261 -17.13 -0.94 8.93
CA SER A 261 -16.97 -1.12 7.50
C SER A 261 -16.33 -2.46 7.18
N LEU A 262 -16.82 -3.11 6.13
CA LEU A 262 -16.21 -4.32 5.55
C LEU A 262 -16.11 -4.10 4.06
N TYR A 263 -14.91 -4.31 3.49
CA TYR A 263 -14.70 -4.10 2.07
C TYR A 263 -13.67 -5.07 1.49
N TYR A 264 -13.81 -5.31 0.21
CA TYR A 264 -12.82 -5.92 -0.64
C TYR A 264 -12.20 -4.85 -1.54
N ARG A 265 -10.89 -4.91 -1.74
CA ARG A 265 -10.13 -4.01 -2.61
C ARG A 265 -9.17 -4.79 -3.49
N TYR A 266 -9.13 -4.42 -4.76
CA TYR A 266 -8.10 -4.83 -5.68
C TYR A 266 -7.19 -3.63 -5.98
N GLN A 267 -5.89 -3.85 -5.96
CA GLN A 267 -4.87 -2.85 -6.29
C GLN A 267 -4.12 -3.34 -7.53
N ASP A 268 -4.04 -2.50 -8.53
CA ASP A 268 -3.30 -2.76 -9.75
C ASP A 268 -2.21 -1.69 -9.93
N TYR A 269 -0.97 -2.13 -10.06
CA TYR A 269 0.20 -1.26 -10.13
C TYR A 269 0.61 -1.08 -11.60
N ALA A 270 1.13 0.12 -11.93
CA ALA A 270 1.66 0.41 -13.25
C ALA A 270 3.01 -0.25 -13.50
N ASP A 271 3.79 -0.43 -12.45
CA ASP A 271 5.07 -1.10 -12.48
C ASP A 271 4.84 -2.62 -12.51
N VAL A 272 5.39 -3.28 -13.53
CA VAL A 272 5.27 -4.74 -13.72
C VAL A 272 6.02 -5.54 -12.64
N ASP A 273 6.98 -4.90 -11.97
CA ASP A 273 7.74 -5.51 -10.88
C ASP A 273 6.99 -5.41 -9.53
N GLU A 274 5.94 -4.57 -9.46
CA GLU A 274 5.07 -4.50 -8.28
C GLU A 274 3.89 -5.47 -8.43
N VAL A 275 3.77 -6.41 -7.48
CA VAL A 275 2.71 -7.42 -7.51
C VAL A 275 1.36 -6.79 -7.19
N SER A 276 0.41 -6.89 -8.13
CA SER A 276 -0.98 -6.51 -7.91
C SER A 276 -1.60 -7.34 -6.80
N GLY A 277 -2.46 -6.75 -5.98
CA GLY A 277 -2.89 -7.40 -4.74
C GLY A 277 -4.36 -7.26 -4.41
N HIS A 278 -4.83 -8.25 -3.66
CA HIS A 278 -6.17 -8.33 -3.11
C HIS A 278 -6.14 -7.99 -1.63
N VAL A 279 -7.12 -7.24 -1.16
CA VAL A 279 -7.21 -6.81 0.24
C VAL A 279 -8.61 -7.07 0.77
N LEU A 280 -8.69 -7.70 1.93
CA LEU A 280 -9.89 -7.70 2.75
C LEU A 280 -9.71 -6.65 3.85
N GLY A 281 -10.64 -5.68 3.92
CA GLY A 281 -10.55 -4.60 4.90
C GLY A 281 -11.69 -4.61 5.89
N ILE A 282 -11.35 -4.31 7.15
CA ILE A 282 -12.30 -4.06 8.22
C ILE A 282 -11.96 -2.71 8.88
N GLY A 283 -12.96 -1.88 9.10
CA GLY A 283 -12.81 -0.60 9.76
C GLY A 283 -13.87 -0.40 10.84
N TYR A 284 -13.49 0.25 11.91
CA TYR A 284 -14.41 0.70 12.95
C TYR A 284 -14.25 2.19 13.15
N ALA A 285 -15.35 2.93 13.09
CA ALA A 285 -15.35 4.38 13.29
C ALA A 285 -16.35 4.76 14.39
N PHE A 286 -15.94 5.70 15.24
CA PHE A 286 -16.80 6.28 16.24
C PHE A 286 -16.68 7.80 16.31
N GLU A 287 -17.80 8.47 16.55
CA GLU A 287 -17.93 9.92 16.62
C GLU A 287 -18.44 10.31 18.01
N PHE A 288 -17.71 11.22 18.70
CA PHE A 288 -18.05 11.76 20.01
C PHE A 288 -18.98 12.96 19.90
#